data_9d8a5a01030ecb8d713237c483ef53f9
#
_entry.id   9d8a5a01030ecb8d713237c483ef53f9
#
_cell.length_a   1.000
_cell.length_b   1.000
_cell.length_c   1.000
_cell.angle_alpha   90.00
_cell.angle_beta   90.00
_cell.angle_gamma   90.00
#
_symmetry.space_group_name_H-M   'P 1'
#
loop_
_entity.id
_entity.type
_entity.pdbx_description
1 polymer ?
#
loop_
_entity_poly.entity_id
_entity_poly.type
_entity_poly.pdbx_seq_one_letter_code
_entity_poly.pdbx_strand_id
1 'polypeptide(L)'
;CIRDREDTIRIPAEYMKKGQSLDQHIDRLAMTAFEGRFDEQNRFILVTSNHTPLGRGRIIHGDGAIYQRVRFDALLFCMDDYEVVEGAISEVNEFGAFVRIGPMEALLHKSQILDDQVEVNVGAGTISGRNDDKRLGIGTAVRARIVSLSPDTSDPRRSKIGLTCKQPGLGSLEWLSEAGE
;
A
#
# COMPACT_ATOMS: atom_id res chain seq x y z
N CYS A 1 3.65 -1.96 -10.61
CA CYS A 1 4.91 -2.06 -11.38
C CYS A 1 5.58 -3.41 -11.06
N ILE A 2 6.02 -4.16 -12.10
CA ILE A 2 6.79 -5.40 -11.92
C ILE A 2 8.26 -5.08 -12.16
N ARG A 3 9.14 -5.53 -11.25
CA ARG A 3 10.58 -5.32 -11.31
C ARG A 3 11.34 -6.59 -10.97
N ASP A 4 12.42 -6.86 -11.72
CA ASP A 4 13.45 -7.83 -11.36
C ASP A 4 14.28 -7.28 -10.17
N ARG A 5 14.51 -8.11 -9.18
CA ARG A 5 15.19 -7.79 -7.93
C ARG A 5 16.17 -8.86 -7.52
N GLU A 6 17.18 -8.44 -6.79
CA GLU A 6 18.10 -9.34 -6.10
C GLU A 6 18.21 -8.93 -4.64
N ASP A 7 18.06 -9.89 -3.76
CA ASP A 7 18.24 -9.69 -2.32
C ASP A 7 18.70 -10.99 -1.65
N THR A 8 19.01 -10.93 -0.38
CA THR A 8 19.53 -12.06 0.39
C THR A 8 18.50 -12.53 1.40
N ILE A 9 18.18 -13.82 1.36
CA ILE A 9 17.36 -14.48 2.38
C ILE A 9 18.20 -15.21 3.38
N ARG A 10 17.76 -15.22 4.64
CA ARG A 10 18.31 -16.03 5.70
C ARG A 10 17.58 -17.37 5.75
N ILE A 11 18.29 -18.45 5.58
CA ILE A 11 17.76 -19.82 5.64
C ILE A 11 18.20 -20.44 6.98
N PRO A 12 17.29 -20.59 7.95
CA PRO A 12 17.59 -21.19 9.24
C PRO A 12 18.08 -22.65 9.13
N ALA A 13 18.88 -23.10 10.10
CA ALA A 13 19.45 -24.46 10.12
C ALA A 13 18.39 -25.56 10.08
N GLU A 14 17.19 -25.32 10.56
CA GLU A 14 16.07 -26.27 10.56
C GLU A 14 15.61 -26.70 9.16
N TYR A 15 15.86 -25.86 8.13
CA TYR A 15 15.57 -26.16 6.73
C TYR A 15 16.71 -26.91 6.01
N MET A 16 17.81 -27.20 6.70
CA MET A 16 18.99 -27.87 6.16
C MET A 16 19.03 -29.38 6.47
N LYS A 17 17.88 -30.02 6.64
CA LYS A 17 17.81 -31.45 6.91
C LYS A 17 18.26 -32.27 5.69
N LYS A 18 19.00 -33.36 5.95
CA LYS A 18 19.45 -34.29 4.89
C LYS A 18 18.26 -34.79 4.07
N GLY A 19 18.35 -34.62 2.73
CA GLY A 19 17.35 -35.12 1.77
C GLY A 19 16.30 -34.14 1.32
N GLN A 20 16.31 -32.89 1.81
CA GLN A 20 15.47 -31.80 1.28
C GLN A 20 16.31 -30.87 0.40
N SER A 21 15.82 -30.56 -0.80
CA SER A 21 16.49 -29.55 -1.63
C SER A 21 16.17 -28.16 -1.08
N LEU A 22 17.17 -27.29 -1.02
CA LEU A 22 17.01 -25.89 -0.63
C LEU A 22 15.96 -25.17 -1.50
N ASP A 23 15.88 -25.54 -2.77
CA ASP A 23 14.97 -24.93 -3.74
C ASP A 23 13.49 -25.03 -3.32
N GLN A 24 13.12 -26.14 -2.64
CA GLN A 24 11.74 -26.32 -2.15
C GLN A 24 11.33 -25.31 -1.07
N HIS A 25 12.29 -24.71 -0.39
CA HIS A 25 12.03 -23.77 0.70
C HIS A 25 12.29 -22.30 0.29
N ILE A 26 13.03 -22.08 -0.79
CA ILE A 26 13.41 -20.73 -1.24
C ILE A 26 12.19 -19.86 -1.51
N ASP A 27 11.21 -20.36 -2.26
CA ASP A 27 9.99 -19.61 -2.58
C ASP A 27 9.29 -19.12 -1.30
N ARG A 28 9.02 -20.03 -0.38
CA ARG A 28 8.33 -19.69 0.87
C ARG A 28 9.12 -18.71 1.73
N LEU A 29 10.42 -18.91 1.84
CA LEU A 29 11.29 -18.06 2.65
C LEU A 29 11.45 -16.67 2.01
N ALA A 30 11.55 -16.60 0.69
CA ALA A 30 11.61 -15.33 -0.04
C ALA A 30 10.29 -14.55 0.09
N MET A 31 9.13 -15.18 -0.12
CA MET A 31 7.83 -14.56 0.12
C MET A 31 7.73 -14.00 1.54
N THR A 32 8.07 -14.79 2.55
CA THR A 32 8.02 -14.36 3.96
C THR A 32 9.02 -13.22 4.25
N ALA A 33 10.17 -13.21 3.59
CA ALA A 33 11.21 -12.21 3.83
C ALA A 33 10.90 -10.88 3.15
N PHE A 34 10.28 -10.88 1.97
CA PHE A 34 10.19 -9.70 1.11
C PHE A 34 8.78 -9.11 0.99
N GLU A 35 7.73 -9.94 1.01
CA GLU A 35 6.36 -9.45 0.84
C GLU A 35 5.84 -8.67 2.05
N GLY A 36 4.97 -7.71 1.79
CA GLY A 36 4.36 -6.89 2.84
C GLY A 36 5.30 -5.84 3.46
N ARG A 37 6.37 -5.47 2.78
CA ARG A 37 7.38 -4.50 3.26
C ARG A 37 7.65 -3.43 2.21
N PHE A 38 8.17 -2.30 2.68
CA PHE A 38 8.77 -1.31 1.80
C PHE A 38 10.21 -1.70 1.44
N ASP A 39 10.58 -1.45 0.20
CA ASP A 39 11.97 -1.52 -0.24
C ASP A 39 12.74 -0.23 0.11
N GLU A 40 14.02 -0.19 -0.21
CA GLU A 40 14.90 0.97 0.03
C GLU A 40 14.46 2.25 -0.69
N GLN A 41 13.56 2.15 -1.68
CA GLN A 41 13.01 3.26 -2.44
C GLN A 41 11.56 3.58 -2.04
N ASN A 42 11.13 3.13 -0.86
CA ASN A 42 9.77 3.31 -0.34
C ASN A 42 8.66 2.76 -1.26
N ARG A 43 8.95 1.68 -2.00
CA ARG A 43 7.95 0.96 -2.79
C ARG A 43 7.50 -0.28 -2.04
N PHE A 44 6.20 -0.46 -1.93
CA PHE A 44 5.62 -1.57 -1.18
C PHE A 44 5.62 -2.85 -2.03
N ILE A 45 6.25 -3.90 -1.54
CA ILE A 45 6.32 -5.20 -2.20
C ILE A 45 5.03 -5.96 -1.91
N LEU A 46 4.18 -6.12 -2.92
CA LEU A 46 2.90 -6.83 -2.81
C LEU A 46 3.08 -8.35 -2.88
N VAL A 47 3.74 -8.81 -3.92
CA VAL A 47 3.92 -10.22 -4.25
C VAL A 47 5.28 -10.41 -4.89
N THR A 48 5.91 -11.54 -4.62
CA THR A 48 7.15 -11.97 -5.25
C THR A 48 6.96 -13.30 -5.97
N SER A 49 7.70 -13.52 -7.06
CA SER A 49 7.64 -14.73 -7.87
C SER A 49 8.98 -15.02 -8.57
N ASN A 50 9.07 -16.18 -9.22
CA ASN A 50 10.23 -16.58 -10.02
C ASN A 50 11.56 -16.52 -9.23
N HIS A 51 11.53 -16.97 -7.96
CA HIS A 51 12.71 -16.96 -7.10
C HIS A 51 13.77 -17.90 -7.62
N THR A 52 14.95 -17.38 -7.92
CA THR A 52 16.09 -18.15 -8.44
C THR A 52 17.32 -17.90 -7.55
N PRO A 53 17.88 -18.92 -6.92
CA PRO A 53 19.08 -18.77 -6.11
C PRO A 53 20.27 -18.38 -6.99
N LEU A 54 21.06 -17.42 -6.53
CA LEU A 54 22.26 -16.91 -7.18
C LEU A 54 23.52 -17.39 -6.46
N GLY A 55 24.27 -18.25 -7.14
CA GLY A 55 25.53 -18.77 -6.60
C GLY A 55 25.33 -19.64 -5.33
N ARG A 56 26.43 -19.79 -4.60
CA ARG A 56 26.41 -20.60 -3.35
C ARG A 56 26.04 -19.73 -2.16
N GLY A 57 25.17 -20.23 -1.27
CA GLY A 57 24.87 -19.60 0.00
C GLY A 57 26.11 -19.51 0.89
N ARG A 58 26.14 -18.51 1.77
CA ARG A 58 27.23 -18.25 2.71
C ARG A 58 26.76 -18.52 4.14
N ILE A 59 27.58 -19.22 4.91
CA ILE A 59 27.35 -19.41 6.35
C ILE A 59 28.07 -18.29 7.07
N ILE A 60 27.36 -17.56 7.93
CA ILE A 60 27.96 -16.58 8.82
C ILE A 60 28.34 -17.26 10.12
N HIS A 61 29.60 -17.07 10.53
CA HIS A 61 30.13 -17.68 11.75
C HIS A 61 29.33 -17.20 12.97
N GLY A 62 28.79 -18.12 13.76
CA GLY A 62 28.02 -17.85 14.97
C GLY A 62 26.49 -17.81 14.78
N ASP A 63 25.95 -17.71 13.57
CA ASP A 63 24.49 -17.71 13.34
C ASP A 63 23.93 -19.10 12.94
N GLY A 64 24.75 -19.97 12.36
CA GLY A 64 24.33 -21.31 11.93
C GLY A 64 23.30 -21.34 10.78
N ALA A 65 22.97 -20.19 10.20
CA ALA A 65 22.08 -20.07 9.06
C ALA A 65 22.86 -19.91 7.75
N ILE A 66 22.21 -20.23 6.62
CA ILE A 66 22.73 -19.94 5.29
C ILE A 66 22.13 -18.63 4.80
N TYR A 67 22.96 -17.73 4.30
CA TYR A 67 22.58 -16.52 3.62
C TYR A 67 22.69 -16.74 2.11
N GLN A 68 21.54 -16.78 1.44
CA GLN A 68 21.43 -17.09 0.03
C GLN A 68 20.95 -15.85 -0.73
N ARG A 69 21.72 -15.42 -1.74
CA ARG A 69 21.24 -14.43 -2.70
C ARG A 69 20.19 -15.05 -3.60
N VAL A 70 19.10 -14.33 -3.83
CA VAL A 70 17.98 -14.77 -4.66
C VAL A 70 17.61 -13.64 -5.61
N ARG A 71 17.42 -13.98 -6.88
CA ARG A 71 16.79 -13.11 -7.87
C ARG A 71 15.31 -13.46 -7.93
N PHE A 72 14.45 -12.45 -8.04
CA PHE A 72 13.01 -12.63 -8.09
C PHE A 72 12.32 -11.46 -8.78
N ASP A 73 11.12 -11.71 -9.29
CA ASP A 73 10.22 -10.67 -9.77
C ASP A 73 9.37 -10.16 -8.61
N ALA A 74 9.25 -8.86 -8.47
CA ALA A 74 8.40 -8.22 -7.45
C ALA A 74 7.33 -7.36 -8.09
N LEU A 75 6.08 -7.56 -7.68
CA LEU A 75 5.00 -6.63 -7.95
C LEU A 75 5.02 -5.53 -6.89
N LEU A 76 5.29 -4.31 -7.33
CA LEU A 76 5.48 -3.16 -6.46
C LEU A 76 4.29 -2.20 -6.57
N PHE A 77 3.81 -1.74 -5.41
CA PHE A 77 2.91 -0.61 -5.30
C PHE A 77 3.75 0.63 -4.96
N CYS A 78 3.66 1.63 -5.83
CA CYS A 78 4.41 2.89 -5.71
C CYS A 78 3.41 4.02 -5.51
N MET A 79 3.80 5.00 -4.72
CA MET A 79 3.05 6.23 -4.50
C MET A 79 4.02 7.40 -4.64
N ASP A 80 3.60 8.41 -5.37
CA ASP A 80 4.37 9.63 -5.54
C ASP A 80 3.63 10.84 -4.96
N ASP A 81 4.37 11.84 -4.49
CA ASP A 81 3.78 13.09 -4.03
C ASP A 81 3.01 13.75 -5.18
N TYR A 82 1.82 14.25 -4.86
CA TYR A 82 0.91 14.92 -5.79
C TYR A 82 0.29 14.03 -6.88
N GLU A 83 0.50 12.72 -6.80
CA GLU A 83 -0.16 11.77 -7.70
C GLU A 83 -1.68 11.78 -7.48
N VAL A 84 -2.43 11.64 -8.58
CA VAL A 84 -3.88 11.44 -8.53
C VAL A 84 -4.17 9.96 -8.44
N VAL A 85 -4.93 9.59 -7.43
CA VAL A 85 -5.28 8.20 -7.13
C VAL A 85 -6.79 8.03 -7.06
N GLU A 86 -7.24 6.82 -7.31
CA GLU A 86 -8.62 6.42 -7.09
C GLU A 86 -8.69 5.35 -6.00
N GLY A 87 -9.72 5.43 -5.18
CA GLY A 87 -9.98 4.49 -4.12
C GLY A 87 -11.41 4.53 -3.65
N ALA A 88 -11.76 3.65 -2.72
CA ALA A 88 -13.07 3.60 -2.10
C ALA A 88 -12.99 3.99 -0.62
N ILE A 89 -14.00 4.71 -0.15
CA ILE A 89 -14.12 5.05 1.27
C ILE A 89 -14.32 3.75 2.06
N SER A 90 -13.42 3.45 2.97
CA SER A 90 -13.44 2.29 3.85
C SER A 90 -14.06 2.59 5.21
N GLU A 91 -13.87 3.80 5.71
CA GLU A 91 -14.34 4.22 7.03
C GLU A 91 -14.63 5.72 7.04
N VAL A 92 -15.60 6.13 7.84
CA VAL A 92 -15.91 7.55 8.14
C VAL A 92 -15.76 7.77 9.65
N ASN A 93 -14.99 8.79 10.02
CA ASN A 93 -14.79 9.21 11.40
C ASN A 93 -14.93 10.73 11.55
N GLU A 94 -14.82 11.25 12.77
CA GLU A 94 -15.01 12.67 13.07
C GLU A 94 -14.04 13.62 12.30
N PHE A 95 -12.90 13.09 11.86
CA PHE A 95 -11.88 13.87 11.14
C PHE A 95 -12.09 13.88 9.63
N GLY A 96 -12.88 12.95 9.09
CA GLY A 96 -13.11 12.78 7.67
C GLY A 96 -13.33 11.33 7.28
N ALA A 97 -12.73 10.90 6.19
CA ALA A 97 -12.84 9.54 5.67
C ALA A 97 -11.49 8.89 5.47
N PHE A 98 -11.41 7.60 5.70
CA PHE A 98 -10.32 6.78 5.18
C PHE A 98 -10.68 6.26 3.79
N VAL A 99 -9.74 6.38 2.88
CA VAL A 99 -9.86 5.92 1.49
C VAL A 99 -8.84 4.82 1.25
N ARG A 100 -9.30 3.68 0.80
CA ARG A 100 -8.42 2.57 0.44
C ARG A 100 -7.89 2.75 -0.97
N ILE A 101 -6.59 2.96 -1.08
CA ILE A 101 -5.84 3.09 -2.32
C ILE A 101 -4.92 1.89 -2.46
N GLY A 102 -5.35 0.86 -3.21
CA GLY A 102 -4.62 -0.40 -3.29
C GLY A 102 -4.45 -1.06 -1.91
N PRO A 103 -3.21 -1.36 -1.47
CA PRO A 103 -2.92 -2.00 -0.18
C PRO A 103 -2.89 -1.01 1.00
N MET A 104 -2.99 0.29 0.74
CA MET A 104 -2.85 1.35 1.74
C MET A 104 -4.17 2.03 2.04
N GLU A 105 -4.25 2.62 3.23
CA GLU A 105 -5.33 3.52 3.62
C GLU A 105 -4.81 4.95 3.74
N ALA A 106 -5.52 5.89 3.16
CA ALA A 106 -5.18 7.29 3.15
C ALA A 106 -6.29 8.12 3.82
N LEU A 107 -5.91 9.18 4.53
CA LEU A 107 -6.86 10.07 5.18
C LEU A 107 -7.29 11.19 4.22
N LEU A 108 -8.58 11.25 3.94
CA LEU A 108 -9.24 12.39 3.33
C LEU A 108 -9.88 13.22 4.46
N HIS A 109 -9.14 14.20 4.98
CA HIS A 109 -9.61 15.04 6.06
C HIS A 109 -10.85 15.84 5.62
N LYS A 110 -11.82 16.03 6.51
CA LYS A 110 -13.07 16.74 6.21
C LYS A 110 -12.89 18.10 5.57
N SER A 111 -11.84 18.85 5.93
CA SER A 111 -11.50 20.13 5.31
C SER A 111 -10.94 20.02 3.91
N GLN A 112 -10.65 18.81 3.41
CA GLN A 112 -10.09 18.55 2.09
C GLN A 112 -11.07 17.89 1.12
N ILE A 113 -12.34 17.75 1.53
CA ILE A 113 -13.38 17.08 0.72
C ILE A 113 -14.02 18.07 -0.25
N LEU A 114 -14.54 19.18 0.27
CA LEU A 114 -15.23 20.24 -0.47
C LEU A 114 -14.69 21.61 -0.04
N ASP A 115 -14.93 22.62 -0.86
CA ASP A 115 -14.66 24.03 -0.49
C ASP A 115 -15.69 24.58 0.50
N ASP A 116 -16.81 23.86 0.65
CA ASP A 116 -17.87 24.17 1.62
C ASP A 116 -17.64 23.44 2.96
N GLN A 117 -18.41 23.84 3.97
CA GLN A 117 -18.48 23.12 5.25
C GLN A 117 -19.15 21.76 5.04
N VAL A 118 -18.55 20.74 5.61
CA VAL A 118 -19.10 19.38 5.57
C VAL A 118 -19.61 18.95 6.95
N GLU A 119 -20.68 18.18 6.96
CA GLU A 119 -21.23 17.54 8.14
C GLU A 119 -20.88 16.06 8.08
N VAL A 120 -20.29 15.57 9.18
CA VAL A 120 -19.88 14.17 9.30
C VAL A 120 -20.88 13.44 10.20
N ASN A 121 -21.48 12.39 9.67
CA ASN A 121 -22.33 11.47 10.43
C ASN A 121 -21.63 10.12 10.55
N VAL A 122 -20.89 9.94 11.64
CA VAL A 122 -20.13 8.71 11.91
C VAL A 122 -21.05 7.50 12.01
N GLY A 123 -22.21 7.66 12.68
CA GLY A 123 -23.17 6.55 12.86
C GLY A 123 -23.80 6.05 11.55
N ALA A 124 -23.97 6.94 10.58
CA ALA A 124 -24.46 6.60 9.24
C ALA A 124 -23.32 6.29 8.25
N GLY A 125 -22.07 6.53 8.64
CA GLY A 125 -20.90 6.35 7.76
C GLY A 125 -20.91 7.30 6.56
N THR A 126 -21.36 8.56 6.74
CA THR A 126 -21.55 9.51 5.65
C THR A 126 -21.00 10.90 5.97
N ILE A 127 -20.58 11.60 4.91
CA ILE A 127 -20.16 13.00 4.93
C ILE A 127 -20.97 13.72 3.86
N SER A 128 -21.60 14.84 4.21
CA SER A 128 -22.41 15.64 3.29
C SER A 128 -21.97 17.12 3.33
N GLY A 129 -22.04 17.77 2.20
CA GLY A 129 -21.91 19.23 2.12
C GLY A 129 -23.07 19.91 2.82
N ARG A 130 -22.85 21.08 3.40
CA ARG A 130 -23.89 21.82 4.11
C ARG A 130 -24.81 22.59 3.15
N ASN A 131 -24.24 23.15 2.10
CA ASN A 131 -24.96 23.94 1.10
C ASN A 131 -25.01 23.25 -0.28
N ASP A 132 -24.50 22.04 -0.38
CA ASP A 132 -24.36 21.27 -1.61
C ASP A 132 -24.94 19.88 -1.38
N ASP A 133 -25.68 19.35 -2.34
CA ASP A 133 -26.29 17.99 -2.27
C ASP A 133 -25.23 16.86 -2.36
N LYS A 134 -23.96 17.23 -2.41
CA LYS A 134 -22.85 16.27 -2.48
C LYS A 134 -22.71 15.46 -1.22
N ARG A 135 -22.67 14.17 -1.38
CA ARG A 135 -22.56 13.21 -0.29
C ARG A 135 -21.52 12.14 -0.59
N LEU A 136 -20.75 11.80 0.43
CA LEU A 136 -19.83 10.65 0.43
C LEU A 136 -20.29 9.65 1.49
N GLY A 137 -20.13 8.38 1.20
CA GLY A 137 -20.41 7.29 2.15
C GLY A 137 -19.41 6.17 2.04
N ILE A 138 -19.45 5.24 2.98
CA ILE A 138 -18.63 4.01 2.91
C ILE A 138 -18.94 3.30 1.59
N GLY A 139 -17.89 2.88 0.87
CA GLY A 139 -17.98 2.25 -0.44
C GLY A 139 -17.98 3.22 -1.62
N THR A 140 -18.18 4.52 -1.39
CA THR A 140 -18.11 5.53 -2.47
C THR A 140 -16.72 5.57 -3.09
N ALA A 141 -16.65 5.45 -4.42
CA ALA A 141 -15.42 5.61 -5.17
C ALA A 141 -15.06 7.10 -5.32
N VAL A 142 -13.84 7.44 -4.98
CA VAL A 142 -13.34 8.82 -5.02
C VAL A 142 -12.02 8.90 -5.78
N ARG A 143 -11.86 9.99 -6.51
CA ARG A 143 -10.60 10.41 -7.12
C ARG A 143 -10.03 11.55 -6.29
N ALA A 144 -8.82 11.38 -5.80
CA ALA A 144 -8.17 12.34 -4.92
C ALA A 144 -6.69 12.50 -5.28
N ARG A 145 -6.08 13.58 -4.81
CA ARG A 145 -4.64 13.81 -4.97
C ARG A 145 -3.92 13.59 -3.65
N ILE A 146 -2.78 12.92 -3.69
CA ILE A 146 -1.88 12.78 -2.55
C ILE A 146 -1.25 14.16 -2.26
N VAL A 147 -1.41 14.66 -1.05
CA VAL A 147 -0.83 15.95 -0.61
C VAL A 147 0.20 15.78 0.49
N SER A 148 0.21 14.64 1.13
CA SER A 148 1.27 14.26 2.07
C SER A 148 1.50 12.76 2.02
N LEU A 149 2.77 12.36 2.03
CA LEU A 149 3.19 10.98 1.96
C LEU A 149 4.30 10.74 2.97
N SER A 150 4.04 9.91 3.97
CA SER A 150 4.99 9.53 5.01
C SER A 150 4.93 8.01 5.21
N PRO A 151 5.67 7.24 4.40
CA PRO A 151 5.72 5.79 4.55
C PRO A 151 6.43 5.41 5.84
N ASP A 152 5.86 4.45 6.57
CA ASP A 152 6.51 3.84 7.73
C ASP A 152 7.12 2.51 7.30
N THR A 153 8.45 2.48 7.18
CA THR A 153 9.19 1.29 6.73
C THR A 153 9.20 0.18 7.77
N SER A 154 8.93 0.48 9.02
CA SER A 154 8.89 -0.49 10.11
C SER A 154 7.53 -1.22 10.19
N ASP A 155 6.44 -0.49 9.96
CA ASP A 155 5.08 -1.04 9.86
C ASP A 155 4.30 -0.29 8.77
N PRO A 156 4.18 -0.87 7.57
CA PRO A 156 3.49 -0.23 6.46
C PRO A 156 2.07 0.24 6.75
N ARG A 157 1.36 -0.41 7.69
CA ARG A 157 0.00 -0.04 8.11
C ARG A 157 -0.04 1.28 8.88
N ARG A 158 1.09 1.73 9.41
CA ARG A 158 1.24 3.01 10.11
C ARG A 158 1.63 4.15 9.19
N SER A 159 1.80 3.89 7.90
CA SER A 159 2.07 4.91 6.91
C SER A 159 0.97 5.98 6.90
N LYS A 160 1.38 7.25 6.81
CA LYS A 160 0.46 8.38 6.79
C LYS A 160 0.40 8.96 5.39
N ILE A 161 -0.78 8.90 4.79
CA ILE A 161 -1.06 9.40 3.46
C ILE A 161 -2.24 10.37 3.58
N GLY A 162 -2.05 11.61 3.19
CA GLY A 162 -3.09 12.64 3.17
C GLY A 162 -3.58 12.90 1.75
N LEU A 163 -4.90 13.02 1.59
CA LEU A 163 -5.57 13.25 0.32
C LEU A 163 -6.31 14.58 0.30
N THR A 164 -6.52 15.12 -0.91
CA THR A 164 -7.42 16.24 -1.17
C THR A 164 -8.32 15.96 -2.36
N CYS A 165 -9.58 16.43 -2.28
CA CYS A 165 -10.56 16.46 -3.37
C CYS A 165 -10.89 17.88 -3.84
N LYS A 166 -10.24 18.91 -3.32
CA LYS A 166 -10.57 20.33 -3.57
C LYS A 166 -10.17 20.88 -4.93
N GLN A 167 -9.53 20.09 -5.78
CA GLN A 167 -9.12 20.55 -7.11
C GLN A 167 -10.12 20.10 -8.18
N PRO A 168 -10.22 20.83 -9.31
CA PRO A 168 -11.05 20.41 -10.43
C PRO A 168 -10.72 19.00 -10.90
N GLY A 169 -11.74 18.20 -11.18
CA GLY A 169 -11.59 16.80 -11.61
C GLY A 169 -11.33 15.82 -10.48
N LEU A 170 -11.42 16.25 -9.21
CA LEU A 170 -11.34 15.41 -8.02
C LEU A 170 -12.68 15.36 -7.28
N GLY A 171 -12.91 14.30 -6.50
CA GLY A 171 -14.13 14.07 -5.75
C GLY A 171 -14.72 12.69 -5.97
N SER A 172 -15.99 12.50 -5.64
CA SER A 172 -16.68 11.25 -5.99
C SER A 172 -16.72 11.05 -7.50
N LEU A 173 -16.54 9.83 -7.96
CA LEU A 173 -16.66 9.51 -9.40
C LEU A 173 -18.08 9.78 -9.91
N GLU A 174 -19.11 9.67 -9.07
CA GLU A 174 -20.49 10.06 -9.38
C GLU A 174 -20.58 11.55 -9.70
N TRP A 175 -20.02 12.42 -8.85
CA TRP A 175 -20.04 13.87 -9.09
C TRP A 175 -19.29 14.27 -10.36
N LEU A 176 -18.22 13.53 -10.69
CA LEU A 176 -17.42 13.81 -11.89
C LEU A 176 -18.14 13.38 -13.17
N SER A 177 -18.97 12.35 -13.11
CA SER A 177 -19.79 11.90 -14.25
C SER A 177 -20.92 12.89 -14.54
N GLU A 178 -21.57 13.43 -13.50
CA GLU A 178 -22.64 14.41 -13.63
C GLU A 178 -22.14 15.78 -14.14
N ALA A 179 -20.89 16.15 -13.81
CA ALA A 179 -20.29 17.41 -14.25
C ALA A 179 -19.74 17.38 -15.69
N GLY A 180 -19.72 16.19 -16.32
CA GLY A 180 -19.23 15.97 -17.69
C GLY A 180 -20.34 15.93 -18.75
N GLU A 181 -21.62 15.99 -18.34
CA GLU A 181 -22.79 16.19 -19.22
C GLU A 181 -23.14 17.69 -19.27
#